data_cfef98e36274b61982036794af715fe7
#
_entry.id   cfef98e36274b61982036794af715fe7
#
_cell.length_a   1.000
_cell.length_b   1.000
_cell.length_c   1.000
_cell.angle_alpha   90.00
_cell.angle_beta   90.00
_cell.angle_gamma   90.00
#
_symmetry.space_group_name_H-M   'P 1'
#
loop_
_entity.id
_entity.type
_entity.pdbx_description
1 polymer ?
#
loop_
_entity_poly.entity_id
_entity_poly.type
_entity_poly.pdbx_seq_one_letter_code
_entity_poly.pdbx_strand_id
1 'polypeptide(L)'
;EGAEFRSHLDGSKHMFTPEKVMDIERSIGADIIMAFDECCPGDADYNYAKQSLGLTERWLDRCFARFNSTEPKYGYRQSLFPIVQGCVYTDLRQRAAENVARKGADGNAIGGLAVGEPTDKMYEMIEVVNDILPKDKPRYLMGVGTPINLLEGIERGIEMFDCIMP
;
A
#
# COMPACT_ATOMS: atom_id res chain seq x y z
N GLU A 1 13.13 0.61 12.46
CA GLU A 1 13.95 -0.41 11.80
C GLU A 1 13.10 -1.38 10.97
N GLY A 2 12.02 -1.96 11.51
CA GLY A 2 11.14 -2.95 10.89
C GLY A 2 10.07 -3.40 11.88
N ALA A 3 9.34 -4.48 11.55
CA ALA A 3 8.32 -5.09 12.38
C ALA A 3 8.83 -6.42 12.99
N GLU A 4 8.83 -6.50 14.32
CA GLU A 4 9.10 -7.76 15.03
C GLU A 4 7.79 -8.50 15.29
N PHE A 5 7.75 -9.79 15.00
CA PHE A 5 6.61 -10.65 15.31
C PHE A 5 7.06 -12.07 15.68
N ARG A 6 6.11 -12.86 16.20
CA ARG A 6 6.30 -14.28 16.46
C ARG A 6 5.49 -15.11 15.47
N SER A 7 6.13 -16.17 14.95
CA SER A 7 5.43 -17.18 14.16
C SER A 7 4.32 -17.83 14.99
N HIS A 8 3.13 -17.95 14.42
CA HIS A 8 2.03 -18.68 15.03
C HIS A 8 2.20 -20.20 14.98
N LEU A 9 3.14 -20.69 14.16
CA LEU A 9 3.40 -22.13 14.00
C LEU A 9 4.30 -22.68 15.12
N ASP A 10 5.37 -21.97 15.45
CA ASP A 10 6.43 -22.45 16.35
C ASP A 10 6.87 -21.45 17.42
N GLY A 11 6.30 -20.24 17.41
CA GLY A 11 6.63 -19.16 18.35
C GLY A 11 7.99 -18.49 18.07
N SER A 12 8.70 -18.85 17.01
CA SER A 12 9.97 -18.24 16.65
C SER A 12 9.83 -16.74 16.40
N LYS A 13 10.85 -15.95 16.81
CA LYS A 13 10.89 -14.52 16.58
C LYS A 13 11.42 -14.20 15.19
N HIS A 14 10.74 -13.28 14.52
CA HIS A 14 11.13 -12.76 13.23
C HIS A 14 11.14 -11.23 13.25
N MET A 15 12.10 -10.66 12.50
CA MET A 15 12.16 -9.24 12.20
C MET A 15 12.02 -9.06 10.68
N PHE A 16 10.97 -8.35 10.25
CA PHE A 16 10.81 -7.90 8.88
C PHE A 16 11.29 -6.46 8.75
N THR A 17 12.30 -6.25 7.93
CA THR A 17 12.72 -4.93 7.47
C THR A 17 12.27 -4.74 6.01
N PRO A 18 12.16 -3.51 5.51
CA PRO A 18 11.84 -3.28 4.10
C PRO A 18 12.72 -4.07 3.14
N GLU A 19 14.02 -4.15 3.40
CA GLU A 19 14.96 -4.91 2.55
C GLU A 19 14.67 -6.40 2.57
N LYS A 20 14.44 -6.95 3.76
CA LYS A 20 14.13 -8.38 3.93
C LYS A 20 12.81 -8.75 3.26
N VAL A 21 11.80 -7.87 3.34
CA VAL A 21 10.52 -8.09 2.68
C VAL A 21 10.71 -8.12 1.16
N MET A 22 11.49 -7.20 0.58
CA MET A 22 11.78 -7.23 -0.86
C MET A 22 12.51 -8.52 -1.26
N ASP A 23 13.44 -9.02 -0.46
CA ASP A 23 14.12 -10.30 -0.74
C ASP A 23 13.17 -11.50 -0.68
N ILE A 24 12.21 -11.49 0.25
CA ILE A 24 11.16 -12.50 0.36
C ILE A 24 10.24 -12.45 -0.87
N GLU A 25 9.76 -11.26 -1.26
CA GLU A 25 8.90 -11.07 -2.42
C GLU A 25 9.58 -11.48 -3.73
N ARG A 26 10.89 -11.20 -3.87
CA ARG A 26 11.71 -11.73 -4.97
C ARG A 26 11.74 -13.25 -4.99
N SER A 27 11.71 -13.89 -3.81
CA SER A 27 11.76 -15.35 -3.69
C SER A 27 10.41 -16.00 -3.90
N ILE A 28 9.30 -15.33 -3.55
CA ILE A 28 7.93 -15.76 -3.85
C ILE A 28 7.69 -15.71 -5.36
N GLY A 29 8.17 -14.66 -6.02
CA GLY A 29 8.11 -14.55 -7.47
C GLY A 29 6.78 -14.04 -8.01
N ALA A 30 5.98 -13.31 -7.25
CA ALA A 30 4.76 -12.67 -7.76
C ALA A 30 5.09 -11.63 -8.84
N ASP A 31 4.22 -11.46 -9.84
CA ASP A 31 4.37 -10.44 -10.89
C ASP A 31 4.30 -9.02 -10.34
N ILE A 32 3.38 -8.81 -9.39
CA ILE A 32 3.23 -7.55 -8.65
C ILE A 32 3.55 -7.83 -7.19
N ILE A 33 4.46 -7.04 -6.64
CA ILE A 33 4.84 -7.09 -5.23
C ILE A 33 4.55 -5.76 -4.56
N MET A 34 4.19 -5.80 -3.28
CA MET A 34 3.79 -4.62 -2.52
C MET A 34 4.96 -4.09 -1.69
N ALA A 35 5.08 -2.78 -1.60
CA ALA A 35 6.01 -2.16 -0.67
C ALA A 35 5.60 -2.46 0.78
N PHE A 36 6.59 -2.58 1.67
CA PHE A 36 6.34 -2.77 3.09
C PHE A 36 5.90 -1.46 3.74
N ASP A 37 4.75 -1.47 4.40
CA ASP A 37 4.11 -0.28 4.95
C ASP A 37 3.54 -0.53 6.36
N GLU A 38 3.04 0.52 7.00
CA GLU A 38 2.24 0.46 8.22
C GLU A 38 0.83 0.96 7.93
N CYS A 39 -0.14 0.04 8.05
CA CYS A 39 -1.57 0.36 7.97
C CYS A 39 -2.07 0.75 9.36
N CYS A 40 -2.41 2.02 9.59
CA CYS A 40 -3.01 2.44 10.85
C CYS A 40 -4.53 2.17 10.87
N PRO A 41 -5.16 1.99 12.06
CA PRO A 41 -6.62 1.88 12.19
C PRO A 41 -7.34 3.09 11.61
N GLY A 42 -8.57 2.88 11.09
CA GLY A 42 -9.39 3.93 10.48
C GLY A 42 -9.84 5.04 11.45
N ASP A 43 -9.85 4.74 12.75
CA ASP A 43 -10.17 5.67 13.85
C ASP A 43 -8.92 6.27 14.54
N ALA A 44 -7.73 6.05 13.96
CA ALA A 44 -6.49 6.60 14.50
C ALA A 44 -6.52 8.13 14.58
N ASP A 45 -6.02 8.71 15.68
CA ASP A 45 -5.88 10.15 15.76
C ASP A 45 -4.86 10.70 14.75
N TYR A 46 -4.95 12.01 14.46
CA TYR A 46 -4.11 12.67 13.46
C TYR A 46 -2.61 12.53 13.72
N ASN A 47 -2.19 12.63 14.98
CA ASN A 47 -0.76 12.58 15.31
C ASN A 47 -0.19 11.18 15.09
N TYR A 48 -0.94 10.14 15.47
CA TYR A 48 -0.56 8.77 15.20
C TYR A 48 -0.55 8.50 13.68
N ALA A 49 -1.60 8.87 12.96
CA ALA A 49 -1.68 8.71 11.50
C ALA A 49 -0.52 9.40 10.78
N LYS A 50 -0.13 10.60 11.22
CA LYS A 50 1.02 11.34 10.68
C LYS A 50 2.36 10.67 10.95
N GLN A 51 2.54 10.09 12.14
CA GLN A 51 3.76 9.34 12.49
C GLN A 51 3.87 8.04 11.69
N SER A 52 2.77 7.30 11.58
CA SER A 52 2.64 6.08 10.79
C SER A 52 2.95 6.35 9.31
N LEU A 53 2.36 7.41 8.74
CA LEU A 53 2.68 7.82 7.37
C LEU A 53 4.18 8.12 7.20
N GLY A 54 4.80 8.85 8.12
CA GLY A 54 6.23 9.12 8.08
C GLY A 54 7.10 7.87 8.18
N LEU A 55 6.63 6.82 8.88
CA LEU A 55 7.29 5.51 8.92
C LEU A 55 7.16 4.81 7.57
N THR A 56 5.95 4.73 7.03
CA THR A 56 5.66 4.15 5.72
C THR A 56 6.49 4.81 4.60
N GLU A 57 6.61 6.13 4.59
CA GLU A 57 7.42 6.85 3.60
C GLU A 57 8.91 6.44 3.67
N ARG A 58 9.49 6.35 4.87
CA ARG A 58 10.88 5.90 5.05
C ARG A 58 11.07 4.44 4.63
N TRP A 59 10.10 3.58 4.91
CA TRP A 59 10.15 2.18 4.50
C TRP A 59 10.00 2.04 2.97
N LEU A 60 9.16 2.86 2.36
CA LEU A 60 9.00 2.91 0.91
C LEU A 60 10.32 3.23 0.19
N ASP A 61 11.07 4.23 0.67
CA ASP A 61 12.39 4.57 0.12
C ASP A 61 13.35 3.38 0.17
N ARG A 62 13.37 2.66 1.28
CA ARG A 62 14.19 1.47 1.49
C ARG A 62 13.75 0.29 0.61
N CYS A 63 12.43 0.09 0.44
CA CYS A 63 11.88 -0.92 -0.48
C CYS A 63 12.36 -0.65 -1.90
N PHE A 64 12.22 0.56 -2.40
CA PHE A 64 12.67 0.92 -3.75
C PHE A 64 14.18 0.78 -3.92
N ALA A 65 14.98 1.21 -2.94
CA ALA A 65 16.43 1.06 -2.98
C ALA A 65 16.82 -0.44 -3.06
N ARG A 66 16.19 -1.30 -2.25
CA ARG A 66 16.46 -2.74 -2.28
C ARG A 66 15.97 -3.40 -3.55
N PHE A 67 14.75 -3.12 -3.98
CA PHE A 67 14.17 -3.66 -5.20
C PHE A 67 15.03 -3.34 -6.42
N ASN A 68 15.49 -2.09 -6.56
CA ASN A 68 16.32 -1.65 -7.68
C ASN A 68 17.75 -2.19 -7.64
N SER A 69 18.21 -2.65 -6.48
CA SER A 69 19.55 -3.27 -6.31
C SER A 69 19.55 -4.78 -6.45
N THR A 70 18.40 -5.41 -6.72
CA THR A 70 18.24 -6.87 -6.83
C THR A 70 17.60 -7.26 -8.16
N GLU A 71 18.04 -8.39 -8.71
CA GLU A 71 17.50 -8.93 -9.95
C GLU A 71 16.32 -9.89 -9.68
N PRO A 72 15.35 -10.01 -10.61
CA PRO A 72 14.33 -11.05 -10.58
C PRO A 72 14.95 -12.45 -10.58
N LYS A 73 14.40 -13.36 -9.77
CA LYS A 73 14.98 -14.72 -9.64
C LYS A 73 14.51 -15.71 -10.70
N TYR A 74 13.42 -15.44 -11.39
CA TYR A 74 12.73 -16.43 -12.25
C TYR A 74 12.67 -16.02 -13.71
N GLY A 75 13.49 -15.06 -14.14
CA GLY A 75 13.65 -14.68 -15.55
C GLY A 75 12.54 -13.81 -16.13
N TYR A 76 11.62 -13.32 -15.30
CA TYR A 76 10.61 -12.34 -15.68
C TYR A 76 10.67 -11.09 -14.79
N ARG A 77 10.17 -9.98 -15.33
CA ARG A 77 10.10 -8.72 -14.60
C ARG A 77 9.00 -8.76 -13.55
N GLN A 78 9.31 -8.29 -12.37
CA GLN A 78 8.33 -8.02 -11.30
C GLN A 78 8.13 -6.51 -11.18
N SER A 79 6.93 -6.07 -10.80
CA SER A 79 6.61 -4.67 -10.56
C SER A 79 6.42 -4.41 -9.06
N LEU A 80 7.08 -3.38 -8.53
CA LEU A 80 6.89 -2.93 -7.15
C LEU A 80 5.82 -1.84 -7.12
N PHE A 81 4.71 -2.10 -6.42
CA PHE A 81 3.65 -1.12 -6.19
C PHE A 81 3.85 -0.45 -4.82
N PRO A 82 4.05 0.87 -4.78
CA PRO A 82 3.97 1.65 -3.55
C PRO A 82 2.53 1.76 -3.06
N ILE A 83 2.36 1.97 -1.75
CA ILE A 83 1.04 2.04 -1.10
C ILE A 83 0.83 3.45 -0.54
N VAL A 84 -0.27 4.10 -0.92
CA VAL A 84 -0.73 5.35 -0.34
C VAL A 84 -1.41 5.06 0.99
N GLN A 85 -0.87 5.58 2.09
CA GLN A 85 -1.45 5.56 3.43
C GLN A 85 -1.91 6.97 3.85
N GLY A 86 -2.35 7.20 5.08
CA GLY A 86 -2.75 8.52 5.59
C GLY A 86 -4.08 8.54 6.32
N CYS A 87 -4.63 7.36 6.67
CA CYS A 87 -5.90 7.21 7.37
C CYS A 87 -7.03 7.95 6.61
N VAL A 88 -7.88 8.70 7.33
CA VAL A 88 -9.00 9.49 6.76
C VAL A 88 -8.69 11.00 6.71
N TYR A 89 -7.41 11.37 6.71
CA TYR A 89 -6.97 12.77 6.73
C TYR A 89 -6.53 13.21 5.33
N THR A 90 -7.24 14.16 4.76
CA THR A 90 -7.05 14.65 3.38
C THR A 90 -5.63 15.11 3.11
N ASP A 91 -5.04 15.90 3.99
CA ASP A 91 -3.67 16.41 3.86
C ASP A 91 -2.61 15.29 3.91
N LEU A 92 -2.82 14.27 4.75
CA LEU A 92 -1.94 13.11 4.82
C LEU A 92 -2.06 12.23 3.57
N ARG A 93 -3.28 12.02 3.06
CA ARG A 93 -3.54 11.30 1.80
C ARG A 93 -2.92 12.03 0.60
N GLN A 94 -3.06 13.34 0.52
CA GLN A 94 -2.42 14.16 -0.53
C GLN A 94 -0.90 14.02 -0.49
N ARG A 95 -0.29 14.24 0.68
CA ARG A 95 1.16 14.07 0.88
C ARG A 95 1.63 12.67 0.48
N ALA A 96 0.92 11.63 0.90
CA ALA A 96 1.25 10.24 0.55
C ALA A 96 1.15 9.99 -0.95
N ALA A 97 0.07 10.44 -1.60
CA ALA A 97 -0.15 10.29 -3.03
C ALA A 97 0.93 11.00 -3.86
N GLU A 98 1.30 12.22 -3.48
CA GLU A 98 2.41 12.95 -4.11
C GLU A 98 3.76 12.22 -3.96
N ASN A 99 4.04 11.67 -2.77
CA ASN A 99 5.26 10.90 -2.55
C ASN A 99 5.29 9.63 -3.41
N VAL A 100 4.19 8.91 -3.45
CA VAL A 100 4.01 7.69 -4.26
C VAL A 100 4.14 8.01 -5.76
N ALA A 101 3.46 9.03 -6.26
CA ALA A 101 3.50 9.43 -7.67
C ALA A 101 4.94 9.73 -8.14
N ARG A 102 5.75 10.39 -7.28
CA ARG A 102 7.16 10.68 -7.59
C ARG A 102 8.06 9.45 -7.74
N LYS A 103 7.63 8.27 -7.26
CA LYS A 103 8.41 7.03 -7.42
C LYS A 103 8.41 6.50 -8.87
N GLY A 104 7.46 6.91 -9.69
CA GLY A 104 7.37 6.49 -11.09
C GLY A 104 7.18 4.98 -11.25
N ALA A 105 6.47 4.33 -10.32
CA ALA A 105 6.20 2.90 -10.32
C ALA A 105 5.33 2.47 -11.51
N ASP A 106 5.27 1.17 -11.77
CA ASP A 106 4.43 0.58 -12.84
C ASP A 106 2.93 0.62 -12.49
N GLY A 107 2.58 0.73 -11.22
CA GLY A 107 1.24 0.90 -10.68
C GLY A 107 1.31 1.38 -9.23
N ASN A 108 0.18 1.77 -8.66
CA ASN A 108 0.10 2.36 -7.34
C ASN A 108 -1.06 1.74 -6.56
N ALA A 109 -0.87 1.51 -5.26
CA ALA A 109 -1.92 1.00 -4.39
C ALA A 109 -2.44 2.05 -3.42
N ILE A 110 -3.70 1.90 -3.02
CA ILE A 110 -4.37 2.70 -2.00
C ILE A 110 -4.71 1.75 -0.86
N GLY A 111 -3.99 1.88 0.24
CA GLY A 111 -4.19 1.09 1.45
C GLY A 111 -4.80 1.89 2.60
N GLY A 112 -5.03 1.23 3.73
CA GLY A 112 -5.54 1.86 4.95
C GLY A 112 -6.94 2.46 4.80
N LEU A 113 -7.77 1.85 3.98
CA LEU A 113 -9.21 2.10 3.83
C LEU A 113 -9.96 0.78 4.06
N ALA A 114 -11.26 0.85 4.36
CA ALA A 114 -12.09 -0.26 4.83
C ALA A 114 -11.55 -0.91 6.12
N VAL A 115 -10.97 -0.10 7.01
CA VAL A 115 -10.38 -0.51 8.30
C VAL A 115 -11.12 0.11 9.50
N GLY A 116 -12.42 0.41 9.33
CA GLY A 116 -13.32 0.91 10.39
C GLY A 116 -13.90 2.31 10.15
N GLU A 117 -13.48 3.03 9.12
CA GLU A 117 -14.05 4.33 8.75
C GLU A 117 -15.43 4.18 8.08
N PRO A 118 -16.28 5.23 8.10
CA PRO A 118 -17.51 5.29 7.31
C PRO A 118 -17.23 5.19 5.80
N THR A 119 -18.13 4.54 5.06
CA THR A 119 -17.97 4.25 3.62
C THR A 119 -17.87 5.53 2.77
N ASP A 120 -18.64 6.55 3.10
CA ASP A 120 -18.56 7.86 2.44
C ASP A 120 -17.19 8.53 2.60
N LYS A 121 -16.59 8.36 3.78
CA LYS A 121 -15.23 8.84 4.04
C LYS A 121 -14.17 8.08 3.25
N MET A 122 -14.35 6.77 3.09
CA MET A 122 -13.51 5.97 2.21
C MET A 122 -13.55 6.50 0.77
N TYR A 123 -14.74 6.74 0.23
CA TYR A 123 -14.89 7.28 -1.13
C TYR A 123 -14.28 8.66 -1.31
N GLU A 124 -14.45 9.57 -0.33
CA GLU A 124 -13.79 10.88 -0.31
C GLU A 124 -12.26 10.73 -0.40
N MET A 125 -11.68 9.81 0.38
CA MET A 125 -10.22 9.59 0.36
C MET A 125 -9.73 8.99 -0.95
N ILE A 126 -10.51 8.14 -1.60
CA ILE A 126 -10.20 7.61 -2.93
C ILE A 126 -10.15 8.75 -3.96
N GLU A 127 -11.11 9.65 -3.96
CA GLU A 127 -11.15 10.81 -4.85
C GLU A 127 -9.92 11.70 -4.66
N VAL A 128 -9.60 12.04 -3.41
CA VAL A 128 -8.42 12.86 -3.06
C VAL A 128 -7.12 12.24 -3.61
N VAL A 129 -6.98 10.93 -3.48
CA VAL A 129 -5.76 10.22 -3.94
C VAL A 129 -5.72 10.12 -5.45
N ASN A 130 -6.85 9.79 -6.09
CA ASN A 130 -6.93 9.60 -7.54
C ASN A 130 -6.78 10.90 -8.35
N ASP A 131 -7.01 12.06 -7.74
CA ASP A 131 -6.71 13.36 -8.36
C ASP A 131 -5.19 13.59 -8.53
N ILE A 132 -4.36 12.88 -7.76
CA ILE A 132 -2.90 13.06 -7.72
C ILE A 132 -2.17 11.92 -8.42
N LEU A 133 -2.64 10.67 -8.26
CA LEU A 133 -1.98 9.50 -8.85
C LEU A 133 -2.00 9.53 -10.39
N PRO A 134 -0.93 9.05 -11.07
CA PRO A 134 -0.88 8.96 -12.52
C PRO A 134 -2.06 8.17 -13.09
N LYS A 135 -2.77 8.77 -14.07
CA LYS A 135 -3.98 8.18 -14.69
C LYS A 135 -3.65 7.12 -15.74
N ASP A 136 -2.39 7.04 -16.17
CA ASP A 136 -1.87 6.07 -17.12
C ASP A 136 -1.25 4.83 -16.44
N LYS A 137 -1.38 4.72 -15.11
CA LYS A 137 -0.88 3.62 -14.30
C LYS A 137 -2.01 2.95 -13.52
N PRO A 138 -2.01 1.61 -13.38
CA PRO A 138 -3.00 0.91 -12.57
C PRO A 138 -3.08 1.44 -11.14
N ARG A 139 -4.30 1.62 -10.63
CA ARG A 139 -4.61 2.01 -9.26
C ARG A 139 -5.34 0.87 -8.58
N TYR A 140 -4.71 0.34 -7.56
CA TYR A 140 -5.16 -0.84 -6.82
C TYR A 140 -5.72 -0.44 -5.46
N LEU A 141 -7.02 -0.61 -5.25
CA LEU A 141 -7.68 -0.41 -3.95
C LEU A 141 -7.64 -1.71 -3.15
N MET A 142 -6.88 -1.71 -2.07
CA MET A 142 -6.59 -2.91 -1.27
C MET A 142 -7.73 -3.25 -0.31
N GLY A 143 -8.15 -4.53 -0.29
CA GLY A 143 -9.07 -5.09 0.69
C GLY A 143 -10.54 -4.65 0.51
N VAL A 144 -10.91 -4.09 -0.62
CA VAL A 144 -12.27 -3.57 -0.90
C VAL A 144 -12.86 -4.29 -2.10
N GLY A 145 -14.04 -4.93 -1.95
CA GLY A 145 -14.58 -5.75 -3.05
C GLY A 145 -16.05 -6.12 -2.92
N THR A 146 -16.86 -5.45 -2.07
CA THR A 146 -18.32 -5.65 -2.14
C THR A 146 -18.86 -5.13 -3.47
N PRO A 147 -19.94 -5.70 -4.03
CA PRO A 147 -20.44 -5.28 -5.35
C PRO A 147 -20.64 -3.77 -5.51
N ILE A 148 -21.17 -3.10 -4.49
CA ILE A 148 -21.35 -1.65 -4.53
C ILE A 148 -20.01 -0.90 -4.49
N ASN A 149 -19.07 -1.37 -3.67
CA ASN A 149 -17.74 -0.73 -3.57
C ASN A 149 -16.93 -0.90 -4.85
N LEU A 150 -17.12 -1.99 -5.60
CA LEU A 150 -16.49 -2.18 -6.92
C LEU A 150 -17.01 -1.12 -7.90
N LEU A 151 -18.34 -0.92 -7.99
CA LEU A 151 -18.92 0.07 -8.88
C LEU A 151 -18.49 1.49 -8.52
N GLU A 152 -18.57 1.85 -7.25
CA GLU A 152 -18.15 3.14 -6.72
C GLU A 152 -16.63 3.39 -6.89
N GLY A 153 -15.82 2.35 -6.74
CA GLY A 153 -14.38 2.42 -6.97
C GLY A 153 -14.04 2.61 -8.45
N ILE A 154 -14.69 1.87 -9.35
CA ILE A 154 -14.50 1.99 -10.80
C ILE A 154 -14.94 3.40 -11.28
N GLU A 155 -16.06 3.91 -10.80
CA GLU A 155 -16.50 5.28 -11.13
C GLU A 155 -15.47 6.33 -10.73
N ARG A 156 -14.73 6.10 -9.64
CA ARG A 156 -13.64 6.95 -9.15
C ARG A 156 -12.28 6.65 -9.78
N GLY A 157 -12.23 5.72 -10.72
CA GLY A 157 -11.02 5.42 -11.49
C GLY A 157 -10.09 4.37 -10.87
N ILE A 158 -10.59 3.47 -10.05
CA ILE A 158 -9.84 2.28 -9.58
C ILE A 158 -9.94 1.17 -10.62
N GLU A 159 -8.84 0.48 -10.88
CA GLU A 159 -8.77 -0.60 -11.88
C GLU A 159 -8.48 -1.99 -11.28
N MET A 160 -7.98 -2.04 -10.04
CA MET A 160 -7.64 -3.31 -9.38
C MET A 160 -8.22 -3.36 -7.97
N PHE A 161 -8.70 -4.55 -7.59
CA PHE A 161 -9.33 -4.80 -6.30
C PHE A 161 -8.95 -6.18 -5.78
N ASP A 162 -9.00 -6.37 -4.47
CA ASP A 162 -9.06 -7.66 -3.81
C ASP A 162 -10.06 -7.63 -2.66
N CYS A 163 -10.62 -8.76 -2.30
CA CYS A 163 -11.54 -8.87 -1.18
C CYS A 163 -11.62 -10.31 -0.69
N ILE A 164 -11.80 -10.47 0.63
CA ILE A 164 -12.03 -11.79 1.26
C ILE A 164 -13.50 -12.22 1.22
N MET A 165 -14.38 -11.43 0.65
CA MET A 165 -15.80 -11.78 0.48
C MET A 165 -15.94 -12.93 -0.51
N PRO A 166 -16.73 -13.98 -0.17
CA PRO A 166 -16.99 -15.07 -1.10
C PRO A 166 -17.88 -14.64 -2.26
#